data_52adfd9424d4074d086fc01b2784ee5e
#
_entry.id   52adfd9424d4074d086fc01b2784ee5e
#
_cell.length_a   1.000
_cell.length_b   1.000
_cell.length_c   1.000
_cell.angle_alpha   90.00
_cell.angle_beta   90.00
_cell.angle_gamma   90.00
#
_symmetry.space_group_name_H-M   'P 1'
#
loop_
_entity.id
_entity.type
_entity.pdbx_description
1 polymer ?
#
loop_
_entity_poly.entity_id
_entity_poly.type
_entity_poly.pdbx_seq_one_letter_code
_entity_poly.pdbx_strand_id
1 'polypeptide(L)'
;TGPDTPLSVRSTLTEETISYTPHESVTEKDDTLLAGTRIILRYGTDGETHTVTTRTFLNGVAEGDAQTVTITAREPVDALIRVGTQEVDPEAEPGKREGERGKDAGELTFASPTEEGDIASNYGQRAGVLHLGLDYSGALGDTVYASCGGIVVSAIERGGYGLMVEIDHGDGFVTRYALLDSISVAIGDVVAQGDAIGTLGSSGNCSTPHLHFELRIDGIAYNPRYYLD
;
A
#
# COMPACT_ATOMS: atom_id res chain seq x y z
N THR A 1 57.59 45.08 -35.01
CA THR A 1 57.34 44.03 -33.99
C THR A 1 56.76 44.75 -32.77
N GLY A 2 55.45 44.71 -32.64
CA GLY A 2 54.73 45.18 -31.44
C GLY A 2 55.00 44.21 -30.30
N PRO A 3 54.91 44.65 -29.05
CA PRO A 3 55.08 43.76 -27.89
C PRO A 3 53.97 42.69 -27.88
N ASP A 4 54.41 41.42 -27.84
CA ASP A 4 53.53 40.29 -27.61
C ASP A 4 52.88 40.48 -26.25
N THR A 5 51.64 40.89 -26.25
CA THR A 5 50.85 40.93 -25.00
C THR A 5 50.50 39.47 -24.68
N PRO A 6 50.98 38.92 -23.58
CA PRO A 6 50.67 37.53 -23.26
C PRO A 6 49.17 37.35 -23.10
N LEU A 7 48.60 36.38 -23.81
CA LEU A 7 47.21 35.97 -23.68
C LEU A 7 46.96 35.46 -22.28
N SER A 8 46.04 36.08 -21.53
CA SER A 8 45.59 35.58 -20.26
C SER A 8 44.30 34.74 -20.44
N VAL A 9 44.33 33.52 -19.93
CA VAL A 9 43.20 32.59 -20.01
C VAL A 9 42.56 32.53 -18.63
N ARG A 10 41.27 32.89 -18.58
CA ARG A 10 40.45 32.70 -17.38
C ARG A 10 39.57 31.47 -17.60
N SER A 11 39.53 30.56 -16.62
CA SER A 11 38.69 29.36 -16.63
C SER A 11 37.91 29.22 -15.34
N THR A 12 36.78 28.55 -15.37
CA THR A 12 35.94 28.32 -14.22
C THR A 12 35.68 26.82 -14.11
N LEU A 13 35.89 26.28 -12.90
CA LEU A 13 35.51 24.93 -12.54
C LEU A 13 34.25 25.02 -11.66
N THR A 14 33.22 24.30 -12.04
CA THR A 14 31.98 24.18 -11.25
C THR A 14 31.81 22.73 -10.88
N GLU A 15 31.63 22.48 -9.58
CA GLU A 15 31.34 21.18 -8.99
C GLU A 15 29.97 21.25 -8.35
N GLU A 16 29.12 20.26 -8.61
CA GLU A 16 27.82 20.12 -7.99
C GLU A 16 27.79 18.87 -7.11
N THR A 17 27.29 19.02 -5.91
CA THR A 17 27.05 17.91 -4.97
C THR A 17 25.59 17.91 -4.59
N ILE A 18 24.91 16.76 -4.75
CA ILE A 18 23.55 16.57 -4.31
C ILE A 18 23.58 15.78 -3.00
N SER A 19 22.87 16.28 -2.00
CA SER A 19 22.67 15.62 -0.71
C SER A 19 21.18 15.43 -0.43
N TYR A 20 20.84 14.34 0.26
CA TYR A 20 19.47 14.03 0.62
C TYR A 20 19.30 14.12 2.13
N THR A 21 18.21 14.76 2.56
CA THR A 21 17.78 14.78 3.96
C THR A 21 16.69 13.74 4.11
N PRO A 22 16.89 12.68 4.90
CA PRO A 22 15.88 11.65 5.11
C PRO A 22 14.59 12.25 5.68
N HIS A 23 13.43 11.74 5.20
CA HIS A 23 12.15 12.03 5.82
C HIS A 23 11.97 11.22 7.11
N GLU A 24 11.13 11.70 8.00
CA GLU A 24 10.71 10.98 9.20
C GLU A 24 9.38 10.24 8.98
N SER A 25 9.03 9.36 9.92
CA SER A 25 7.73 8.69 9.94
C SER A 25 6.93 9.17 11.14
N VAL A 26 5.82 9.85 10.87
CA VAL A 26 4.85 10.27 11.89
C VAL A 26 3.82 9.16 12.04
N THR A 27 3.55 8.76 13.27
CA THR A 27 2.58 7.70 13.59
C THR A 27 1.38 8.28 14.29
N GLU A 28 0.19 8.02 13.74
CA GLU A 28 -1.10 8.25 14.38
C GLU A 28 -1.65 6.93 14.92
N LYS A 29 -2.17 6.97 16.14
CA LYS A 29 -2.82 5.80 16.74
C LYS A 29 -4.29 5.78 16.37
N ASP A 30 -4.81 4.58 16.08
CA ASP A 30 -6.20 4.34 15.74
C ASP A 30 -6.71 3.14 16.57
N ASP A 31 -7.66 3.38 17.42
CA ASP A 31 -8.27 2.38 18.31
C ASP A 31 -9.38 1.58 17.62
N THR A 32 -9.75 1.95 16.42
CA THR A 32 -10.66 1.18 15.56
C THR A 32 -9.95 0.12 14.73
N LEU A 33 -8.62 0.23 14.60
CA LEU A 33 -7.79 -0.74 13.90
C LEU A 33 -7.13 -1.72 14.88
N LEU A 34 -7.07 -2.98 14.49
CA LEU A 34 -6.37 -4.00 15.30
C LEU A 34 -4.93 -3.64 15.59
N ALA A 35 -4.48 -3.93 16.81
CA ALA A 35 -3.10 -3.75 17.23
C ALA A 35 -2.13 -4.43 16.24
N GLY A 36 -1.15 -3.67 15.77
CA GLY A 36 -0.17 -4.11 14.77
C GLY A 36 -0.58 -3.86 13.32
N THR A 37 -1.83 -3.46 13.03
CA THR A 37 -2.21 -2.97 11.70
C THR A 37 -1.51 -1.64 11.43
N ARG A 38 -0.93 -1.49 10.24
CA ARG A 38 -0.27 -0.24 9.82
C ARG A 38 -0.81 0.17 8.47
N ILE A 39 -1.32 1.39 8.38
CA ILE A 39 -1.83 2.00 7.14
C ILE A 39 -0.95 3.18 6.81
N ILE A 40 -0.38 3.22 5.62
CA ILE A 40 0.40 4.35 5.14
C ILE A 40 -0.56 5.35 4.52
N LEU A 41 -0.87 6.44 5.25
CA LEU A 41 -1.76 7.49 4.75
C LEU A 41 -1.05 8.42 3.77
N ARG A 42 0.27 8.56 3.90
CA ARG A 42 1.11 9.35 3.01
C ARG A 42 2.52 8.77 3.03
N TYR A 43 3.10 8.54 1.85
CA TYR A 43 4.51 8.20 1.73
C TYR A 43 5.39 9.42 2.03
N GLY A 44 6.48 9.19 2.73
CA GLY A 44 7.51 10.20 2.93
C GLY A 44 8.33 10.41 1.65
N THR A 45 8.93 11.58 1.56
CA THR A 45 9.84 11.92 0.47
C THR A 45 11.05 12.62 1.05
N ASP A 46 12.24 12.14 0.72
CA ASP A 46 13.48 12.76 1.18
C ASP A 46 13.65 14.17 0.61
N GLY A 47 14.17 15.06 1.41
CA GLY A 47 14.59 16.38 0.98
C GLY A 47 15.80 16.29 0.06
N GLU A 48 15.97 17.27 -0.81
CA GLU A 48 17.08 17.33 -1.79
C GLU A 48 17.71 18.70 -1.77
N THR A 49 19.03 18.73 -1.58
CA THR A 49 19.82 19.96 -1.50
C THR A 49 20.97 19.88 -2.49
N HIS A 50 21.08 20.89 -3.34
CA HIS A 50 22.15 21.08 -4.31
C HIS A 50 23.18 22.07 -3.75
N THR A 51 24.43 21.67 -3.70
CA THR A 51 25.56 22.53 -3.35
C THR A 51 26.46 22.70 -4.56
N VAL A 52 26.50 23.92 -5.08
CA VAL A 52 27.31 24.29 -6.26
C VAL A 52 28.51 25.08 -5.80
N THR A 53 29.70 24.55 -6.04
CA THR A 53 30.97 25.21 -5.74
C THR A 53 31.65 25.64 -7.04
N THR A 54 31.91 26.94 -7.15
CA THR A 54 32.54 27.54 -8.32
C THR A 54 33.94 28.10 -7.95
N ARG A 55 34.94 27.71 -8.73
CA ARG A 55 36.32 28.21 -8.55
C ARG A 55 36.82 28.77 -9.88
N THR A 56 37.38 29.99 -9.81
CA THR A 56 37.95 30.68 -10.97
C THR A 56 39.47 30.57 -10.97
N PHE A 57 40.04 30.38 -12.15
CA PHE A 57 41.49 30.28 -12.38
C PHE A 57 41.92 31.31 -13.44
N LEU A 58 43.08 31.93 -13.26
CA LEU A 58 43.77 32.76 -14.22
C LEU A 58 45.09 32.08 -14.58
N ASN A 59 45.25 31.70 -15.85
CA ASN A 59 46.43 30.97 -16.33
C ASN A 59 46.74 29.69 -15.52
N GLY A 60 45.69 29.00 -15.06
CA GLY A 60 45.80 27.78 -14.25
C GLY A 60 46.04 28.01 -12.74
N VAL A 61 46.15 29.25 -12.30
CA VAL A 61 46.29 29.59 -10.85
C VAL A 61 44.93 30.05 -10.31
N ALA A 62 44.53 29.52 -9.16
CA ALA A 62 43.27 29.90 -8.51
C ALA A 62 43.22 31.41 -8.21
N GLU A 63 42.12 32.06 -8.57
CA GLU A 63 41.89 33.49 -8.39
C GLU A 63 40.81 33.66 -7.29
N GLY A 64 41.30 33.93 -6.07
CA GLY A 64 40.41 34.08 -4.89
C GLY A 64 39.86 32.74 -4.33
N ASP A 65 38.93 32.87 -3.39
CA ASP A 65 38.30 31.72 -2.74
C ASP A 65 37.18 31.12 -3.60
N ALA A 66 36.94 29.83 -3.41
CA ALA A 66 35.78 29.17 -4.04
C ALA A 66 34.47 29.76 -3.51
N GLN A 67 33.53 30.00 -4.41
CA GLN A 67 32.19 30.44 -4.04
C GLN A 67 31.26 29.23 -3.98
N THR A 68 30.57 29.06 -2.86
CA THR A 68 29.63 27.96 -2.67
C THR A 68 28.24 28.52 -2.49
N VAL A 69 27.29 28.00 -3.27
CA VAL A 69 25.87 28.29 -3.16
C VAL A 69 25.14 27.00 -2.89
N THR A 70 24.30 27.01 -1.85
CA THR A 70 23.45 25.87 -1.49
C THR A 70 22.00 26.23 -1.73
N ILE A 71 21.29 25.37 -2.46
CA ILE A 71 19.89 25.53 -2.85
C ILE A 71 19.13 24.27 -2.40
N THR A 72 18.11 24.45 -1.56
CA THR A 72 17.16 23.37 -1.25
C THR A 72 16.21 23.23 -2.43
N ALA A 73 16.36 22.14 -3.18
CA ALA A 73 15.51 21.85 -4.33
C ALA A 73 14.15 21.28 -3.89
N ARG A 74 14.16 20.55 -2.77
CA ARG A 74 12.95 19.96 -2.18
C ARG A 74 13.13 19.80 -0.68
N GLU A 75 12.14 20.27 0.09
CA GLU A 75 12.05 19.98 1.52
C GLU A 75 11.60 18.52 1.76
N PRO A 76 12.06 17.86 2.83
CA PRO A 76 11.57 16.52 3.17
C PRO A 76 10.10 16.57 3.55
N VAL A 77 9.35 15.55 3.16
CA VAL A 77 7.95 15.36 3.54
C VAL A 77 7.85 14.06 4.33
N ASP A 78 7.42 14.14 5.58
CA ASP A 78 7.32 12.97 6.44
C ASP A 78 6.26 11.99 5.97
N ALA A 79 6.53 10.70 6.13
CA ALA A 79 5.54 9.67 6.00
C ALA A 79 4.50 9.79 7.12
N LEU A 80 3.22 9.57 6.81
CA LEU A 80 2.16 9.50 7.80
C LEU A 80 1.63 8.06 7.85
N ILE A 81 1.76 7.43 9.01
CA ILE A 81 1.40 6.03 9.23
C ILE A 81 0.36 5.96 10.34
N ARG A 82 -0.80 5.38 10.04
CA ARG A 82 -1.79 5.04 11.06
C ARG A 82 -1.51 3.64 11.61
N VAL A 83 -1.50 3.51 12.93
CA VAL A 83 -1.20 2.25 13.62
C VAL A 83 -2.37 1.85 14.51
N GLY A 84 -2.93 0.68 14.24
CA GLY A 84 -3.99 0.09 15.03
C GLY A 84 -3.53 -0.20 16.47
N THR A 85 -4.40 0.12 17.43
CA THR A 85 -4.17 -0.10 18.86
C THR A 85 -5.27 -0.95 19.50
N GLN A 86 -6.32 -1.33 18.76
CA GLN A 86 -7.38 -2.19 19.26
C GLN A 86 -6.81 -3.56 19.61
N GLU A 87 -6.89 -3.96 20.87
CA GLU A 87 -6.50 -5.30 21.31
C GLU A 87 -7.51 -6.32 20.79
N VAL A 88 -7.00 -7.43 20.25
CA VAL A 88 -7.85 -8.58 19.92
C VAL A 88 -8.31 -9.19 21.22
N ASP A 89 -9.62 -9.38 21.43
CA ASP A 89 -10.13 -10.20 22.50
C ASP A 89 -9.54 -11.63 22.36
N PRO A 90 -8.67 -12.07 23.29
CA PRO A 90 -8.06 -13.40 23.19
C PRO A 90 -9.09 -14.53 23.36
N GLU A 91 -10.33 -14.23 23.83
CA GLU A 91 -11.44 -15.17 23.87
C GLU A 91 -12.28 -15.18 22.60
N ALA A 92 -12.09 -14.20 21.69
CA ALA A 92 -12.67 -14.20 20.35
C ALA A 92 -11.94 -15.22 19.48
N GLU A 93 -12.20 -16.52 19.72
CA GLU A 93 -11.64 -17.57 18.86
C GLU A 93 -12.18 -17.43 17.44
N PRO A 94 -11.27 -17.31 16.43
CA PRO A 94 -11.69 -17.43 15.05
C PRO A 94 -12.40 -18.76 14.86
N GLY A 95 -13.67 -18.74 14.41
CA GLY A 95 -14.40 -19.96 14.08
C GLY A 95 -15.45 -20.45 15.06
N LYS A 96 -15.68 -19.84 16.21
CA LYS A 96 -16.85 -20.16 17.07
C LYS A 96 -18.17 -19.62 16.53
N ARG A 97 -18.13 -18.86 15.42
CA ARG A 97 -19.31 -18.16 14.86
C ARG A 97 -19.79 -18.74 13.55
N GLU A 98 -19.68 -20.07 13.40
CA GLU A 98 -20.35 -20.77 12.32
C GLU A 98 -21.87 -20.63 12.56
N GLY A 99 -22.55 -19.87 11.66
CA GLY A 99 -24.00 -19.62 11.75
C GLY A 99 -24.43 -18.32 12.42
N GLU A 100 -23.51 -17.50 12.96
CA GLU A 100 -23.85 -16.19 13.51
C GLU A 100 -23.50 -15.07 12.55
N ARG A 101 -24.47 -14.18 12.27
CA ARG A 101 -24.21 -12.87 11.67
C ARG A 101 -23.53 -12.01 12.72
N GLY A 102 -22.40 -11.39 12.37
CA GLY A 102 -21.71 -10.47 13.25
C GLY A 102 -22.46 -9.15 13.42
N LYS A 103 -21.73 -8.05 13.55
CA LYS A 103 -22.27 -6.69 13.60
C LYS A 103 -23.15 -6.42 12.37
N ASP A 104 -24.24 -5.68 12.56
CA ASP A 104 -25.06 -5.18 11.46
C ASP A 104 -24.24 -4.24 10.57
N ALA A 105 -24.30 -4.45 9.26
CA ALA A 105 -23.58 -3.63 8.28
C ALA A 105 -24.21 -2.23 8.07
N GLY A 106 -25.38 -1.98 8.66
CA GLY A 106 -26.07 -0.70 8.52
C GLY A 106 -26.42 -0.40 7.06
N GLU A 107 -25.88 0.69 6.52
CA GLU A 107 -26.08 1.10 5.12
C GLU A 107 -25.07 0.45 4.14
N LEU A 108 -24.07 -0.30 4.63
CA LEU A 108 -23.10 -0.96 3.77
C LEU A 108 -23.76 -2.16 3.06
N THR A 109 -23.62 -2.18 1.76
CA THR A 109 -24.05 -3.30 0.90
C THR A 109 -22.83 -3.93 0.25
N PHE A 110 -22.77 -5.26 0.23
CA PHE A 110 -21.65 -6.02 -0.31
C PHE A 110 -22.09 -6.85 -1.50
N ALA A 111 -21.59 -6.54 -2.69
CA ALA A 111 -21.83 -7.31 -3.90
C ALA A 111 -20.83 -8.46 -4.04
N SER A 112 -21.14 -9.43 -4.91
CA SER A 112 -20.17 -10.46 -5.31
C SER A 112 -18.89 -9.82 -5.85
N PRO A 113 -17.71 -10.31 -5.45
CA PRO A 113 -16.43 -9.78 -5.95
C PRO A 113 -16.07 -10.27 -7.37
N THR A 114 -16.91 -11.11 -7.98
CA THR A 114 -16.75 -11.67 -9.33
C THR A 114 -18.07 -11.63 -10.08
N GLU A 115 -18.03 -11.47 -11.42
CA GLU A 115 -19.25 -11.44 -12.25
C GLU A 115 -19.92 -12.82 -12.38
N GLU A 116 -19.13 -13.89 -12.58
CA GLU A 116 -19.63 -15.22 -12.95
C GLU A 116 -19.08 -16.35 -12.05
N GLY A 117 -18.38 -16.01 -10.96
CA GLY A 117 -17.73 -17.02 -10.12
C GLY A 117 -18.72 -17.73 -9.19
N ASP A 118 -18.87 -19.06 -9.36
CA ASP A 118 -19.54 -19.89 -8.37
C ASP A 118 -18.69 -20.00 -7.10
N ILE A 119 -19.34 -20.08 -5.94
CA ILE A 119 -18.64 -20.36 -4.70
C ILE A 119 -18.19 -21.83 -4.69
N ALA A 120 -16.93 -22.06 -4.97
CA ALA A 120 -16.28 -23.38 -4.98
C ALA A 120 -16.06 -23.92 -3.57
N SER A 121 -15.91 -23.03 -2.57
CA SER A 121 -15.74 -23.44 -1.19
C SER A 121 -16.27 -22.42 -0.21
N ASN A 122 -16.96 -22.92 0.81
CA ASN A 122 -17.60 -22.10 1.84
C ASN A 122 -16.64 -21.77 2.99
N TYR A 123 -16.99 -20.71 3.71
CA TYR A 123 -16.44 -20.40 5.04
C TYR A 123 -16.73 -21.55 6.02
N GLY A 124 -15.80 -21.83 6.94
CA GLY A 124 -16.00 -22.78 8.02
C GLY A 124 -14.94 -23.88 8.08
N GLN A 125 -15.18 -24.90 8.90
CA GLN A 125 -14.23 -25.99 9.15
C GLN A 125 -14.01 -26.88 7.94
N ARG A 126 -12.73 -27.10 7.56
CA ARG A 126 -12.29 -28.03 6.52
C ARG A 126 -11.18 -28.92 7.08
N ALA A 127 -11.45 -30.20 7.29
CA ALA A 127 -10.44 -31.17 7.76
C ALA A 127 -9.61 -30.68 8.94
N GLY A 128 -10.24 -29.98 9.89
CA GLY A 128 -9.56 -29.46 11.11
C GLY A 128 -8.90 -28.08 10.94
N VAL A 129 -9.01 -27.45 9.76
CA VAL A 129 -8.54 -26.09 9.51
C VAL A 129 -9.73 -25.19 9.22
N LEU A 130 -9.78 -24.02 9.85
CA LEU A 130 -10.81 -23.04 9.59
C LEU A 130 -10.53 -22.30 8.28
N HIS A 131 -11.48 -22.32 7.35
CA HIS A 131 -11.48 -21.50 6.16
C HIS A 131 -12.13 -20.15 6.48
N LEU A 132 -11.34 -19.08 6.37
CA LEU A 132 -11.71 -17.74 6.83
C LEU A 132 -12.55 -16.93 5.83
N GLY A 133 -12.91 -17.51 4.67
CA GLY A 133 -13.59 -16.81 3.61
C GLY A 133 -14.41 -17.71 2.70
N LEU A 134 -14.70 -17.18 1.52
CA LEU A 134 -15.30 -17.91 0.41
C LEU A 134 -14.25 -18.03 -0.70
N ASP A 135 -14.19 -19.20 -1.37
CA ASP A 135 -13.40 -19.32 -2.57
C ASP A 135 -14.34 -19.27 -3.78
N TYR A 136 -14.11 -18.32 -4.68
CA TYR A 136 -14.83 -18.19 -5.94
C TYR A 136 -14.02 -18.84 -7.05
N SER A 137 -14.65 -19.74 -7.79
CA SER A 137 -14.08 -20.32 -9.01
C SER A 137 -14.02 -19.27 -10.12
N GLY A 138 -13.05 -19.40 -11.01
CA GLY A 138 -12.88 -18.54 -12.16
C GLY A 138 -11.65 -18.92 -12.97
N ALA A 139 -11.47 -18.28 -14.12
CA ALA A 139 -10.29 -18.43 -14.93
C ALA A 139 -9.18 -17.47 -14.46
N LEU A 140 -7.92 -17.88 -14.71
CA LEU A 140 -6.78 -17.00 -14.51
C LEU A 140 -6.97 -15.71 -15.34
N GLY A 141 -6.92 -14.55 -14.68
CA GLY A 141 -7.08 -13.25 -15.31
C GLY A 141 -8.52 -12.69 -15.29
N ASP A 142 -9.52 -13.43 -14.78
CA ASP A 142 -10.86 -12.88 -14.58
C ASP A 142 -10.82 -11.66 -13.65
N THR A 143 -11.65 -10.66 -13.95
CA THR A 143 -11.64 -9.42 -13.18
C THR A 143 -12.20 -9.64 -11.77
N VAL A 144 -11.51 -9.07 -10.79
CA VAL A 144 -11.95 -9.01 -9.40
C VAL A 144 -12.38 -7.59 -9.06
N TYR A 145 -13.54 -7.45 -8.44
CA TYR A 145 -14.19 -6.18 -8.15
C TYR A 145 -14.27 -5.91 -6.65
N ALA A 146 -14.26 -4.63 -6.29
CA ALA A 146 -14.54 -4.19 -4.92
C ALA A 146 -16.00 -4.56 -4.55
N SER A 147 -16.14 -5.39 -3.52
CA SER A 147 -17.45 -5.85 -3.02
C SER A 147 -18.29 -4.72 -2.42
N CYS A 148 -17.64 -3.69 -1.88
CA CYS A 148 -18.25 -2.48 -1.33
C CYS A 148 -17.29 -1.32 -1.55
N GLY A 149 -17.79 -0.07 -1.57
CA GLY A 149 -16.96 1.13 -1.65
C GLY A 149 -16.11 1.32 -0.39
N GLY A 150 -14.90 1.90 -0.53
CA GLY A 150 -14.00 2.11 0.60
C GLY A 150 -12.63 2.63 0.21
N ILE A 151 -11.68 2.49 1.11
CA ILE A 151 -10.28 2.90 0.93
C ILE A 151 -9.40 1.65 0.92
N VAL A 152 -8.52 1.53 -0.07
CA VAL A 152 -7.53 0.45 -0.14
C VAL A 152 -6.51 0.62 0.98
N VAL A 153 -6.47 -0.31 1.93
CA VAL A 153 -5.57 -0.28 3.09
C VAL A 153 -4.40 -1.26 2.95
N SER A 154 -4.47 -2.17 2.00
CA SER A 154 -3.39 -3.11 1.67
C SER A 154 -3.44 -3.47 0.19
N ALA A 155 -2.27 -3.51 -0.47
CA ALA A 155 -2.10 -3.94 -1.87
C ALA A 155 -0.68 -4.52 -1.99
N ILE A 156 -0.50 -5.77 -1.51
CA ILE A 156 0.82 -6.40 -1.32
C ILE A 156 0.79 -7.91 -1.61
N GLU A 157 1.97 -8.50 -1.74
CA GLU A 157 2.14 -9.95 -1.63
C GLU A 157 2.34 -10.36 -0.17
N ARG A 158 1.56 -11.36 0.32
CA ARG A 158 1.59 -11.79 1.71
C ARG A 158 1.49 -13.31 1.88
N GLY A 159 2.63 -13.97 1.94
CA GLY A 159 2.75 -15.39 2.30
C GLY A 159 1.74 -16.30 1.56
N GLY A 160 0.99 -17.11 2.30
CA GLY A 160 0.00 -18.04 1.74
C GLY A 160 -1.17 -17.37 1.01
N TYR A 161 -1.45 -16.10 1.25
CA TYR A 161 -2.47 -15.32 0.54
C TYR A 161 -2.01 -14.87 -0.86
N GLY A 162 -0.70 -14.93 -1.17
CA GLY A 162 -0.17 -14.39 -2.42
C GLY A 162 -0.40 -12.90 -2.59
N LEU A 163 -0.64 -12.45 -3.81
CA LEU A 163 -1.04 -11.07 -4.09
C LEU A 163 -2.43 -10.80 -3.51
N MET A 164 -2.55 -9.72 -2.74
CA MET A 164 -3.71 -9.47 -1.91
C MET A 164 -4.05 -7.98 -1.85
N VAL A 165 -5.35 -7.68 -1.88
CA VAL A 165 -5.91 -6.35 -1.62
C VAL A 165 -6.78 -6.41 -0.38
N GLU A 166 -6.73 -5.39 0.47
CA GLU A 166 -7.71 -5.16 1.54
C GLU A 166 -8.33 -3.77 1.36
N ILE A 167 -9.65 -3.69 1.55
CA ILE A 167 -10.43 -2.45 1.47
C ILE A 167 -11.14 -2.24 2.79
N ASP A 168 -10.93 -1.08 3.40
CA ASP A 168 -11.63 -0.61 4.60
C ASP A 168 -12.89 0.16 4.17
N HIS A 169 -14.04 -0.28 4.66
CA HIS A 169 -15.35 0.28 4.35
C HIS A 169 -15.90 1.18 5.46
N GLY A 170 -15.11 1.37 6.53
CA GLY A 170 -15.54 2.04 7.75
C GLY A 170 -16.24 1.09 8.74
N ASP A 171 -16.53 1.61 9.94
CA ASP A 171 -17.22 0.88 11.02
C ASP A 171 -16.61 -0.48 11.36
N GLY A 172 -15.30 -0.67 11.11
CA GLY A 172 -14.56 -1.91 11.35
C GLY A 172 -14.72 -2.97 10.27
N PHE A 173 -15.48 -2.71 9.19
CA PHE A 173 -15.65 -3.63 8.08
C PHE A 173 -14.49 -3.54 7.09
N VAL A 174 -13.84 -4.68 6.83
CA VAL A 174 -12.75 -4.83 5.87
C VAL A 174 -13.03 -6.03 4.99
N THR A 175 -12.88 -5.88 3.67
CA THR A 175 -12.85 -7.02 2.74
C THR A 175 -11.44 -7.32 2.30
N ARG A 176 -11.11 -8.61 2.13
CA ARG A 176 -9.83 -9.10 1.64
C ARG A 176 -10.04 -9.93 0.40
N TYR A 177 -9.23 -9.64 -0.61
CA TYR A 177 -9.19 -10.31 -1.91
C TYR A 177 -7.79 -10.89 -2.08
N ALA A 178 -7.65 -12.20 -2.10
CA ALA A 178 -6.36 -12.88 -2.10
C ALA A 178 -6.22 -13.87 -3.25
N LEU A 179 -4.99 -14.38 -3.45
CA LEU A 179 -4.58 -15.28 -4.53
C LEU A 179 -4.64 -14.60 -5.91
N LEU A 180 -4.60 -13.27 -5.96
CA LEU A 180 -4.70 -12.51 -7.20
C LEU A 180 -3.51 -12.79 -8.14
N ASP A 181 -3.72 -12.66 -9.46
CA ASP A 181 -2.67 -12.66 -10.46
C ASP A 181 -2.04 -11.27 -10.62
N SER A 182 -2.88 -10.23 -10.56
CA SER A 182 -2.44 -8.84 -10.61
C SER A 182 -3.26 -7.95 -9.68
N ILE A 183 -2.67 -6.82 -9.26
CA ILE A 183 -3.32 -5.76 -8.49
C ILE A 183 -3.38 -4.51 -9.35
N SER A 184 -4.56 -3.87 -9.45
CA SER A 184 -4.82 -2.67 -10.27
C SER A 184 -4.93 -1.40 -9.45
N VAL A 185 -4.87 -1.49 -8.12
CA VAL A 185 -5.07 -0.38 -7.18
C VAL A 185 -3.86 -0.25 -6.26
N ALA A 186 -3.71 0.92 -5.64
CA ALA A 186 -2.66 1.22 -4.68
C ALA A 186 -3.24 1.54 -3.30
N ILE A 187 -2.44 1.39 -2.26
CA ILE A 187 -2.82 1.81 -0.89
C ILE A 187 -3.18 3.30 -0.89
N GLY A 188 -4.33 3.63 -0.30
CA GLY A 188 -4.87 4.98 -0.24
C GLY A 188 -5.86 5.30 -1.36
N ASP A 189 -6.00 4.47 -2.38
CA ASP A 189 -7.02 4.67 -3.41
C ASP A 189 -8.41 4.54 -2.82
N VAL A 190 -9.31 5.42 -3.25
CA VAL A 190 -10.74 5.36 -2.95
C VAL A 190 -11.42 4.61 -4.09
N VAL A 191 -12.10 3.52 -3.76
CA VAL A 191 -12.82 2.71 -4.73
C VAL A 191 -14.32 2.71 -4.44
N ALA A 192 -15.13 2.65 -5.48
CA ALA A 192 -16.55 2.39 -5.39
C ALA A 192 -16.84 0.89 -5.45
N GLN A 193 -18.02 0.48 -4.99
CA GLN A 193 -18.51 -0.88 -5.23
C GLN A 193 -18.55 -1.17 -6.73
N GLY A 194 -17.96 -2.29 -7.14
CA GLY A 194 -17.89 -2.70 -8.55
C GLY A 194 -16.68 -2.17 -9.31
N ASP A 195 -15.80 -1.38 -8.69
CA ASP A 195 -14.55 -1.00 -9.32
C ASP A 195 -13.59 -2.20 -9.43
N ALA A 196 -12.90 -2.32 -10.57
CA ALA A 196 -11.91 -3.36 -10.79
C ALA A 196 -10.67 -3.12 -9.93
N ILE A 197 -10.27 -4.09 -9.10
CA ILE A 197 -9.16 -3.98 -8.15
C ILE A 197 -7.98 -4.91 -8.46
N GLY A 198 -8.17 -5.86 -9.37
CA GLY A 198 -7.17 -6.82 -9.77
C GLY A 198 -7.75 -7.94 -10.61
N THR A 199 -6.99 -9.01 -10.75
CA THR A 199 -7.41 -10.20 -11.49
C THR A 199 -7.24 -11.47 -10.68
N LEU A 200 -8.14 -12.43 -10.87
CA LEU A 200 -8.13 -13.75 -10.25
C LEU A 200 -6.87 -14.52 -10.65
N GLY A 201 -6.24 -15.16 -9.68
CA GLY A 201 -4.96 -15.81 -9.88
C GLY A 201 -4.76 -17.08 -9.08
N SER A 202 -3.49 -17.37 -8.87
CA SER A 202 -2.99 -18.49 -8.05
C SER A 202 -1.66 -18.17 -7.41
N SER A 203 -1.45 -16.91 -7.00
CA SER A 203 -0.16 -16.42 -6.52
C SER A 203 0.25 -16.91 -5.13
N GLY A 204 -0.68 -17.49 -4.36
CA GLY A 204 -0.42 -17.96 -3.00
C GLY A 204 -0.39 -19.48 -2.86
N ASN A 205 -0.78 -19.97 -1.68
CA ASN A 205 -0.82 -21.40 -1.39
C ASN A 205 -2.11 -22.03 -1.91
N CYS A 206 -2.21 -22.19 -3.22
CA CYS A 206 -3.33 -22.84 -3.88
C CYS A 206 -2.88 -23.73 -5.05
N SER A 207 -3.70 -24.72 -5.42
CA SER A 207 -3.40 -25.66 -6.49
C SER A 207 -4.11 -25.34 -7.81
N THR A 208 -5.14 -24.50 -7.76
CA THR A 208 -5.95 -24.09 -8.92
C THR A 208 -6.31 -22.62 -8.80
N PRO A 209 -6.44 -21.87 -9.91
CA PRO A 209 -6.88 -20.49 -9.87
C PRO A 209 -8.24 -20.35 -9.20
N HIS A 210 -8.33 -19.44 -8.23
CA HIS A 210 -9.58 -19.03 -7.58
C HIS A 210 -9.34 -17.71 -6.83
N LEU A 211 -10.41 -16.99 -6.51
CA LEU A 211 -10.37 -15.86 -5.61
C LEU A 211 -10.70 -16.33 -4.19
N HIS A 212 -9.81 -16.09 -3.24
CA HIS A 212 -10.12 -16.21 -1.82
C HIS A 212 -10.61 -14.85 -1.29
N PHE A 213 -11.88 -14.82 -0.85
CA PHE A 213 -12.55 -13.60 -0.39
C PHE A 213 -12.95 -13.71 1.08
N GLU A 214 -12.48 -12.76 1.91
CA GLU A 214 -12.86 -12.65 3.32
C GLU A 214 -13.63 -11.36 3.58
N LEU A 215 -14.61 -11.43 4.48
CA LEU A 215 -15.21 -10.28 5.15
C LEU A 215 -14.78 -10.31 6.61
N ARG A 216 -14.22 -9.21 7.07
CA ARG A 216 -13.71 -9.08 8.44
C ARG A 216 -14.42 -7.93 9.13
N ILE A 217 -14.75 -8.12 10.40
CA ILE A 217 -15.35 -7.08 11.25
C ILE A 217 -14.48 -6.99 12.49
N ASP A 218 -13.95 -5.81 12.76
CA ASP A 218 -13.02 -5.56 13.87
C ASP A 218 -11.87 -6.58 13.86
N GLY A 219 -11.37 -6.91 12.64
CA GLY A 219 -10.27 -7.83 12.39
C GLY A 219 -10.59 -9.33 12.47
N ILE A 220 -11.81 -9.71 12.85
CA ILE A 220 -12.27 -11.10 12.94
C ILE A 220 -12.97 -11.47 11.63
N ALA A 221 -12.61 -12.62 11.03
CA ALA A 221 -13.26 -13.11 9.82
C ALA A 221 -14.64 -13.68 10.13
N TYR A 222 -15.63 -13.25 9.37
CA TYR A 222 -17.01 -13.74 9.41
C TYR A 222 -17.36 -14.41 8.09
N ASN A 223 -18.42 -15.25 8.09
CA ASN A 223 -18.93 -15.84 6.88
C ASN A 223 -19.48 -14.76 5.93
N PRO A 224 -18.83 -14.50 4.78
CA PRO A 224 -19.25 -13.43 3.89
C PRO A 224 -20.67 -13.61 3.35
N ARG A 225 -21.18 -14.85 3.26
CA ARG A 225 -22.55 -15.14 2.77
C ARG A 225 -23.66 -14.41 3.53
N TYR A 226 -23.39 -14.00 4.78
CA TYR A 226 -24.40 -13.28 5.57
C TYR A 226 -24.48 -11.80 5.23
N TYR A 227 -23.56 -11.29 4.40
CA TYR A 227 -23.41 -9.89 4.07
C TYR A 227 -23.51 -9.60 2.57
N LEU A 228 -23.31 -10.62 1.74
CA LEU A 228 -23.44 -10.51 0.29
C LEU A 228 -24.92 -10.49 -0.11
N ASP A 229 -25.27 -9.59 -1.05
CA ASP A 229 -26.59 -9.46 -1.70
C ASP A 229 -26.81 -10.56 -2.74
#